data_bb909fd9ae5398d681244c5365634109
#
_entry.id   bb909fd9ae5398d681244c5365634109
#
_cell.length_a   1.000
_cell.length_b   1.000
_cell.length_c   1.000
_cell.angle_alpha   90.00
_cell.angle_beta   90.00
_cell.angle_gamma   90.00
#
_symmetry.space_group_name_H-M   'P 1'
#
loop_
_entity.id
_entity.type
_entity.pdbx_description
1 polymer ?
#
loop_
_entity_poly.entity_id
_entity_poly.type
_entity_poly.pdbx_seq_one_letter_code
_entity_poly.pdbx_strand_id
1 'polypeptide(L)'
;NNFRGYDYGTKMDGDPEYAAAVIPFGGELQTYDKMESNYNFQNKILYHKTFRDSHRINAMIGLEIRSTRYDAQRNTLWGYMPDRGKKLAQAVDPDKFQSMNSSTLPVHGIFSQLYRGAWSYQGMENNYLSYFATVSYSFRNRYVLNASIRNDESNRFGQDVNKRFDPMYSFALSW
;
A
#
# COMPACT_ATOMS: atom_id res chain seq x y z
N ASN A 1 -28.40 -4.25 -15.84
CA ASN A 1 -28.45 -4.02 -17.29
C ASN A 1 -27.06 -4.24 -17.84
N ASN A 2 -26.92 -5.40 -18.42
CA ASN A 2 -25.65 -5.82 -18.93
C ASN A 2 -25.60 -5.42 -20.43
N PHE A 3 -25.11 -4.21 -20.72
CA PHE A 3 -24.99 -3.76 -22.10
C PHE A 3 -23.99 -4.59 -22.92
N ARG A 4 -23.19 -5.50 -22.28
CA ARG A 4 -22.50 -6.59 -22.98
C ARG A 4 -23.45 -7.58 -23.62
N GLY A 5 -24.66 -7.71 -23.10
CA GLY A 5 -25.72 -8.50 -23.69
C GLY A 5 -26.42 -7.80 -24.86
N TYR A 6 -26.12 -6.55 -25.10
CA TYR A 6 -26.81 -5.82 -26.15
C TYR A 6 -26.14 -6.06 -27.51
N ASP A 7 -24.94 -5.55 -27.74
CA ASP A 7 -24.34 -5.65 -29.08
C ASP A 7 -22.86 -6.03 -29.06
N TYR A 8 -22.26 -6.12 -27.89
CA TYR A 8 -20.79 -6.09 -27.79
C TYR A 8 -20.15 -7.28 -27.10
N GLY A 9 -20.89 -8.22 -26.60
CA GLY A 9 -20.29 -9.32 -25.84
C GLY A 9 -21.03 -10.64 -25.92
N THR A 10 -22.12 -10.70 -26.67
CA THR A 10 -22.94 -11.91 -26.79
C THR A 10 -22.78 -12.62 -28.12
N LYS A 11 -22.15 -12.00 -29.10
CA LYS A 11 -21.99 -12.54 -30.42
C LYS A 11 -20.83 -13.52 -30.48
N MET A 12 -21.02 -14.63 -31.14
CA MET A 12 -19.98 -15.67 -31.33
C MET A 12 -19.13 -15.38 -32.57
N ASP A 13 -17.92 -15.93 -32.56
CA ASP A 13 -17.03 -15.88 -33.67
C ASP A 13 -17.75 -16.52 -34.93
N GLY A 14 -17.71 -15.81 -36.04
CA GLY A 14 -18.46 -16.16 -37.25
C GLY A 14 -19.78 -15.42 -37.45
N ASP A 15 -20.29 -14.71 -36.46
CA ASP A 15 -21.43 -13.82 -36.61
C ASP A 15 -20.97 -12.49 -37.25
N PRO A 16 -21.63 -12.01 -38.32
CA PRO A 16 -21.27 -10.74 -38.96
C PRO A 16 -21.24 -9.54 -37.97
N GLU A 17 -22.12 -9.55 -36.99
CA GLU A 17 -22.16 -8.50 -35.99
C GLU A 17 -21.01 -8.59 -34.96
N TYR A 18 -20.39 -9.75 -34.79
CA TYR A 18 -19.22 -9.93 -33.94
C TYR A 18 -18.03 -9.11 -34.43
N ALA A 19 -17.85 -8.96 -35.72
CA ALA A 19 -16.79 -8.14 -36.29
C ALA A 19 -16.92 -6.64 -35.93
N ALA A 20 -18.14 -6.18 -35.63
CA ALA A 20 -18.42 -4.82 -35.20
C ALA A 20 -18.37 -4.64 -33.66
N ALA A 21 -18.31 -5.74 -32.90
CA ALA A 21 -18.28 -5.69 -31.46
C ALA A 21 -16.96 -5.13 -30.95
N VAL A 22 -17.02 -4.18 -30.03
CA VAL A 22 -15.83 -3.57 -29.38
C VAL A 22 -15.38 -4.40 -28.20
N ILE A 23 -16.32 -4.93 -27.42
CA ILE A 23 -16.01 -5.79 -26.27
C ILE A 23 -16.10 -7.25 -26.76
N PRO A 24 -15.05 -8.05 -26.58
CA PRO A 24 -15.03 -9.42 -27.01
C PRO A 24 -16.06 -10.27 -26.27
N PHE A 25 -16.54 -11.31 -26.95
CA PHE A 25 -17.44 -12.30 -26.36
C PHE A 25 -16.78 -12.98 -25.15
N GLY A 26 -17.54 -13.16 -24.08
CA GLY A 26 -17.09 -13.84 -22.88
C GLY A 26 -17.43 -13.09 -21.59
N GLY A 27 -16.91 -13.55 -20.50
CA GLY A 27 -17.05 -12.96 -19.18
C GLY A 27 -16.12 -11.76 -18.93
N GLU A 28 -16.23 -11.21 -17.77
CA GLU A 28 -15.31 -10.22 -17.23
C GLU A 28 -14.44 -10.89 -16.15
N LEU A 29 -13.13 -10.74 -16.26
CA LEU A 29 -12.17 -11.17 -15.25
C LEU A 29 -11.60 -9.95 -14.56
N GLN A 30 -11.88 -9.81 -13.28
CA GLN A 30 -11.24 -8.81 -12.43
C GLN A 30 -10.12 -9.47 -11.66
N THR A 31 -8.91 -8.94 -11.80
CA THR A 31 -7.76 -9.32 -10.98
C THR A 31 -7.43 -8.19 -10.02
N TYR A 32 -7.06 -8.56 -8.81
CA TYR A 32 -6.60 -7.65 -7.80
C TYR A 32 -5.33 -8.20 -7.19
N ASP A 33 -4.22 -7.53 -7.46
CA ASP A 33 -2.92 -7.88 -6.93
C ASP A 33 -2.52 -6.87 -5.89
N LYS A 34 -2.12 -7.37 -4.73
CA LYS A 34 -1.65 -6.58 -3.61
C LYS A 34 -0.28 -7.09 -3.18
N MET A 35 0.68 -6.17 -3.10
CA MET A 35 2.01 -6.43 -2.56
C MET A 35 2.27 -5.50 -1.39
N GLU A 36 2.68 -6.05 -0.28
CA GLU A 36 3.11 -5.30 0.89
C GLU A 36 4.53 -5.74 1.26
N SER A 37 5.44 -4.78 1.33
CA SER A 37 6.82 -4.98 1.75
C SER A 37 7.10 -4.18 3.00
N ASN A 38 7.54 -4.86 4.06
CA ASN A 38 7.89 -4.25 5.32
C ASN A 38 9.38 -4.48 5.59
N TYR A 39 10.07 -3.40 5.91
CA TYR A 39 11.44 -3.42 6.35
C TYR A 39 11.53 -2.79 7.74
N ASN A 40 12.22 -3.48 8.66
CA ASN A 40 12.50 -2.96 9.99
C ASN A 40 13.95 -3.23 10.34
N PHE A 41 14.70 -2.15 10.56
CA PHE A 41 16.07 -2.19 11.06
C PHE A 41 16.11 -1.52 12.42
N GLN A 42 16.55 -2.26 13.43
CA GLN A 42 16.70 -1.76 14.79
C GLN A 42 18.11 -2.01 15.29
N ASN A 43 18.75 -0.98 15.81
CA ASN A 43 20.05 -1.07 16.46
C ASN A 43 19.96 -0.53 17.88
N LYS A 44 20.56 -1.24 18.82
CA LYS A 44 20.56 -0.87 20.25
C LYS A 44 21.96 -1.03 20.85
N ILE A 45 22.36 -0.06 21.61
CA ILE A 45 23.55 -0.11 22.44
C ILE A 45 23.10 -0.17 23.89
N LEU A 46 23.54 -1.20 24.58
CA LEU A 46 23.22 -1.45 25.97
C LEU A 46 24.50 -1.20 26.81
N TYR A 47 24.33 -0.46 27.87
CA TYR A 47 25.39 -0.23 28.84
C TYR A 47 24.90 -0.58 30.21
N HIS A 48 25.63 -1.43 30.93
CA HIS A 48 25.38 -1.64 32.33
C HIS A 48 26.67 -1.70 33.13
N LYS A 49 26.61 -1.05 34.30
CA LYS A 49 27.74 -1.00 35.21
C LYS A 49 27.25 -0.90 36.66
N THR A 50 27.93 -1.67 37.50
CA THR A 50 27.85 -1.55 38.95
C THR A 50 29.16 -0.99 39.48
N PHE A 51 29.13 0.01 40.34
CA PHE A 51 30.32 0.57 40.97
C PHE A 51 30.06 0.84 42.45
N ARG A 52 31.11 0.68 43.22
CA ARG A 52 31.06 0.79 44.71
C ARG A 52 29.95 -0.04 45.34
N ASP A 53 29.60 -1.20 44.75
CA ASP A 53 28.56 -2.18 45.17
C ASP A 53 27.18 -1.59 45.53
N SER A 54 27.06 -0.27 45.44
CA SER A 54 25.85 0.45 45.80
C SER A 54 25.17 1.19 44.65
N HIS A 55 25.89 1.36 43.53
CA HIS A 55 25.43 2.11 42.39
C HIS A 55 25.30 1.20 41.16
N ARG A 56 24.13 1.10 40.59
CA ARG A 56 23.88 0.36 39.37
C ARG A 56 23.30 1.28 38.32
N ILE A 57 23.92 1.31 37.15
CA ILE A 57 23.43 2.04 35.99
C ILE A 57 23.13 1.02 34.89
N ASN A 58 21.92 1.13 34.32
CA ASN A 58 21.54 0.48 33.07
C ASN A 58 21.09 1.59 32.11
N ALA A 59 21.72 1.65 30.96
CA ALA A 59 21.39 2.62 29.93
C ALA A 59 21.23 1.91 28.58
N MET A 60 20.35 2.41 27.74
CA MET A 60 20.13 1.95 26.39
C MET A 60 19.93 3.13 25.47
N ILE A 61 20.58 3.09 24.34
CA ILE A 61 20.33 4.01 23.22
C ILE A 61 19.94 3.16 22.02
N GLY A 62 18.94 3.56 21.28
CA GLY A 62 18.49 2.84 20.12
C GLY A 62 18.08 3.73 18.95
N LEU A 63 18.21 3.14 17.77
CA LEU A 63 17.76 3.66 16.49
C LEU A 63 16.87 2.61 15.84
N GLU A 64 15.72 3.03 15.31
CA GLU A 64 14.82 2.18 14.54
C GLU A 64 14.46 2.86 13.24
N ILE A 65 14.64 2.15 12.14
CA ILE A 65 14.22 2.56 10.81
C ILE A 65 13.19 1.55 10.34
N ARG A 66 11.99 2.00 10.01
CA ARG A 66 10.91 1.17 9.49
C ARG A 66 10.38 1.76 8.20
N SER A 67 10.25 0.92 7.18
CA SER A 67 9.61 1.27 5.91
C SER A 67 8.52 0.27 5.62
N THR A 68 7.36 0.77 5.24
CA THR A 68 6.23 -0.03 4.76
C THR A 68 5.85 0.49 3.39
N ARG A 69 5.97 -0.35 2.38
CA ARG A 69 5.55 -0.09 1.01
C ARG A 69 4.35 -0.96 0.68
N TYR A 70 3.34 -0.32 0.16
CA TYR A 70 2.10 -0.94 -0.29
C TYR A 70 1.89 -0.59 -1.76
N ASP A 71 1.76 -1.62 -2.58
CA ASP A 71 1.42 -1.51 -3.99
C ASP A 71 0.18 -2.37 -4.25
N ALA A 72 -0.85 -1.78 -4.82
CA ALA A 72 -2.05 -2.50 -5.22
C ALA A 72 -2.42 -2.14 -6.65
N GLN A 73 -2.77 -3.13 -7.42
CA GLN A 73 -3.27 -2.94 -8.78
C GLN A 73 -4.55 -3.76 -9.00
N ARG A 74 -5.44 -3.18 -9.74
CA ARG A 74 -6.66 -3.82 -10.18
C ARG A 74 -6.73 -3.74 -11.70
N ASN A 75 -7.02 -4.88 -12.32
CA ASN A 75 -7.21 -4.97 -13.74
C ASN A 75 -8.57 -5.62 -14.04
N THR A 76 -9.23 -5.14 -15.07
CA THR A 76 -10.45 -5.72 -15.61
C THR A 76 -10.19 -6.13 -17.04
N LEU A 77 -10.36 -7.41 -17.33
CA LEU A 77 -10.16 -8.01 -18.64
C LEU A 77 -11.49 -8.55 -19.14
N TRP A 78 -11.83 -8.26 -20.38
CA TRP A 78 -13.06 -8.72 -21.01
C TRP A 78 -12.79 -9.88 -21.96
N GLY A 79 -13.82 -10.68 -22.22
CA GLY A 79 -13.70 -11.85 -23.08
C GLY A 79 -13.15 -13.07 -22.35
N TYR A 80 -13.29 -13.14 -21.04
CA TYR A 80 -12.84 -14.30 -20.27
C TYR A 80 -13.78 -15.48 -20.46
N MET A 81 -13.21 -16.64 -20.82
CA MET A 81 -13.92 -17.88 -21.08
C MET A 81 -13.44 -18.99 -20.12
N PRO A 82 -14.07 -19.12 -18.92
CA PRO A 82 -13.67 -20.12 -17.93
C PRO A 82 -13.80 -21.54 -18.46
N ASP A 83 -14.86 -21.81 -19.21
CA ASP A 83 -15.19 -23.15 -19.74
C ASP A 83 -14.33 -23.57 -20.94
N ARG A 84 -13.59 -22.65 -21.52
CA ARG A 84 -12.68 -22.89 -22.65
C ARG A 84 -11.21 -22.81 -22.24
N GLY A 85 -10.87 -23.41 -21.10
CA GLY A 85 -9.50 -23.46 -20.62
C GLY A 85 -9.02 -22.14 -20.03
N LYS A 86 -9.90 -21.32 -19.48
CA LYS A 86 -9.59 -20.02 -18.87
C LYS A 86 -8.89 -19.04 -19.82
N LYS A 87 -9.23 -19.12 -21.10
CA LYS A 87 -8.67 -18.24 -22.13
C LYS A 87 -9.35 -16.87 -22.10
N LEU A 88 -8.62 -15.86 -22.53
CA LEU A 88 -9.16 -14.57 -22.90
C LEU A 88 -9.43 -14.55 -24.39
N ALA A 89 -10.56 -13.99 -24.80
CA ALA A 89 -10.78 -13.64 -26.18
C ALA A 89 -9.77 -12.57 -26.62
N GLN A 90 -9.71 -12.30 -27.91
CA GLN A 90 -8.83 -11.29 -28.47
C GLN A 90 -8.97 -9.95 -27.72
N ALA A 91 -7.87 -9.26 -27.53
CA ALA A 91 -7.86 -7.94 -26.91
C ALA A 91 -8.79 -6.97 -27.64
N VAL A 92 -9.35 -6.02 -26.89
CA VAL A 92 -10.12 -4.92 -27.47
C VAL A 92 -9.28 -4.21 -28.51
N ASP A 93 -9.81 -4.11 -29.73
CA ASP A 93 -9.14 -3.45 -30.83
C ASP A 93 -9.16 -1.92 -30.58
N PRO A 94 -8.01 -1.27 -30.38
CA PRO A 94 -7.96 0.15 -30.11
C PRO A 94 -8.47 1.01 -31.28
N ASP A 95 -8.35 0.55 -32.51
CA ASP A 95 -8.81 1.29 -33.69
C ASP A 95 -10.35 1.27 -33.79
N LYS A 96 -10.95 0.14 -33.47
CA LYS A 96 -12.42 0.06 -33.33
C LYS A 96 -12.92 0.97 -32.21
N PHE A 97 -12.22 1.02 -31.12
CA PHE A 97 -12.54 1.89 -30.00
C PHE A 97 -12.45 3.38 -30.38
N GLN A 98 -11.43 3.73 -31.15
CA GLN A 98 -11.22 5.12 -31.61
C GLN A 98 -12.26 5.53 -32.66
N SER A 99 -12.66 4.65 -33.55
CA SER A 99 -13.69 4.92 -34.56
C SER A 99 -15.07 5.19 -33.96
N MET A 100 -15.40 4.57 -32.84
CA MET A 100 -16.62 4.83 -32.10
C MET A 100 -16.60 6.19 -31.39
N ASN A 101 -15.41 6.77 -31.22
CA ASN A 101 -15.21 8.05 -30.56
C ASN A 101 -15.66 9.25 -31.45
N SER A 102 -15.86 9.05 -32.70
CA SER A 102 -16.14 10.09 -33.68
C SER A 102 -17.61 10.31 -34.00
N SER A 103 -18.52 9.47 -33.54
CA SER A 103 -19.92 9.57 -33.91
C SER A 103 -20.90 9.63 -32.73
N THR A 104 -21.82 10.45 -32.84
CA THR A 104 -23.15 10.75 -32.34
C THR A 104 -23.89 9.74 -31.43
N LEU A 105 -23.30 8.66 -30.95
CA LEU A 105 -23.99 7.67 -30.13
C LEU A 105 -23.82 7.94 -28.62
N PRO A 106 -24.92 7.87 -27.83
CA PRO A 106 -24.88 8.08 -26.36
C PRO A 106 -24.05 7.02 -25.61
N VAL A 107 -23.54 6.02 -26.30
CA VAL A 107 -22.67 4.94 -25.80
C VAL A 107 -21.28 5.42 -25.41
N HIS A 108 -20.88 6.58 -25.87
CA HIS A 108 -19.58 7.20 -25.66
C HIS A 108 -19.16 7.31 -24.20
N GLY A 109 -20.05 7.76 -23.34
CA GLY A 109 -19.76 7.94 -21.92
C GLY A 109 -19.51 6.61 -21.19
N ILE A 110 -20.19 5.56 -21.62
CA ILE A 110 -20.13 4.25 -21.00
C ILE A 110 -18.82 3.54 -21.34
N PHE A 111 -18.39 3.61 -22.59
CA PHE A 111 -17.12 3.01 -23.02
C PHE A 111 -15.90 3.71 -22.39
N SER A 112 -15.92 5.03 -22.33
CA SER A 112 -14.86 5.75 -21.67
C SER A 112 -14.76 5.42 -20.18
N GLN A 113 -15.90 5.19 -19.53
CA GLN A 113 -15.93 4.76 -18.13
C GLN A 113 -15.38 3.33 -17.96
N LEU A 114 -15.76 2.40 -18.85
CA LEU A 114 -15.24 1.04 -18.82
C LEU A 114 -13.73 1.01 -19.05
N TYR A 115 -13.26 1.73 -20.03
CA TYR A 115 -11.82 1.78 -20.34
C TYR A 115 -11.02 2.44 -19.21
N ARG A 116 -11.50 3.55 -18.66
CA ARG A 116 -10.88 4.23 -17.52
C ARG A 116 -10.92 3.42 -16.24
N GLY A 117 -11.94 2.57 -16.07
CA GLY A 117 -12.08 1.65 -14.95
C GLY A 117 -11.36 0.31 -15.15
N ALA A 118 -10.74 0.09 -16.31
CA ALA A 118 -10.12 -1.18 -16.65
C ALA A 118 -8.90 -1.49 -15.80
N TRP A 119 -8.21 -0.49 -15.32
CA TRP A 119 -7.09 -0.66 -14.43
C TRP A 119 -7.00 0.48 -13.41
N SER A 120 -6.48 0.18 -12.27
CA SER A 120 -6.13 1.18 -11.26
C SER A 120 -4.86 0.73 -10.54
N TYR A 121 -4.06 1.71 -10.15
CA TYR A 121 -2.88 1.49 -9.33
C TYR A 121 -2.92 2.41 -8.14
N GLN A 122 -2.57 1.87 -6.99
CA GLN A 122 -2.44 2.61 -5.75
C GLN A 122 -1.12 2.20 -5.09
N GLY A 123 -0.22 3.16 -4.95
CA GLY A 123 1.03 3.00 -4.23
C GLY A 123 1.08 3.89 -3.01
N MET A 124 1.64 3.38 -1.92
CA MET A 124 1.87 4.13 -0.69
C MET A 124 3.17 3.66 -0.05
N GLU A 125 3.99 4.62 0.36
CA GLU A 125 5.22 4.35 1.09
C GLU A 125 5.27 5.18 2.37
N ASN A 126 5.43 4.48 3.49
CA ASN A 126 5.53 5.08 4.82
C ASN A 126 6.89 4.75 5.41
N ASN A 127 7.66 5.79 5.70
CA ASN A 127 8.97 5.68 6.31
C ASN A 127 8.93 6.29 7.72
N TYR A 128 9.51 5.58 8.67
CA TYR A 128 9.59 5.96 10.07
C TYR A 128 11.03 5.88 10.53
N LEU A 129 11.42 6.86 11.29
CA LEU A 129 12.72 6.93 11.95
C LEU A 129 12.49 7.25 13.42
N SER A 130 13.01 6.42 14.30
CA SER A 130 12.84 6.58 15.73
C SER A 130 14.17 6.55 16.44
N TYR A 131 14.39 7.50 17.34
CA TYR A 131 15.51 7.52 18.28
C TYR A 131 14.98 7.38 19.69
N PHE A 132 15.61 6.55 20.48
CA PHE A 132 15.20 6.40 21.86
C PHE A 132 16.39 6.16 22.78
N ALA A 133 16.26 6.66 23.99
CA ALA A 133 17.20 6.41 25.06
C ALA A 133 16.49 6.13 26.36
N THR A 134 16.99 5.23 27.16
CA THR A 134 16.52 4.94 28.50
C THR A 134 17.67 4.86 29.46
N VAL A 135 17.46 5.30 30.68
CA VAL A 135 18.41 5.14 31.77
C VAL A 135 17.68 4.71 33.03
N SER A 136 18.23 3.74 33.71
CA SER A 136 17.79 3.29 35.03
C SER A 136 18.99 3.35 35.97
N TYR A 137 18.85 4.11 37.01
CA TYR A 137 19.85 4.22 38.06
C TYR A 137 19.29 3.71 39.38
N SER A 138 20.01 2.78 40.03
CA SER A 138 19.66 2.23 41.32
C SER A 138 20.77 2.51 42.36
N PHE A 139 20.37 3.04 43.50
CA PHE A 139 21.25 3.26 44.64
C PHE A 139 20.87 2.33 45.79
N ARG A 140 21.84 1.56 46.26
CA ARG A 140 21.72 0.57 47.36
C ARG A 140 20.54 -0.38 47.18
N ASN A 141 20.12 -0.68 45.91
CA ASN A 141 18.94 -1.48 45.61
C ASN A 141 17.63 -0.98 46.27
N ARG A 142 17.62 0.28 46.77
CA ARG A 142 16.47 0.83 47.46
C ARG A 142 15.86 2.01 46.69
N TYR A 143 16.66 2.88 46.13
CA TYR A 143 16.20 4.04 45.40
C TYR A 143 16.45 3.79 43.90
N VAL A 144 15.42 3.89 43.09
CA VAL A 144 15.51 3.68 41.63
C VAL A 144 14.95 4.88 40.92
N LEU A 145 15.76 5.45 40.02
CA LEU A 145 15.37 6.50 39.09
C LEU A 145 15.36 5.91 37.69
N ASN A 146 14.25 6.05 36.97
CA ASN A 146 14.12 5.71 35.56
C ASN A 146 13.81 6.98 34.79
N ALA A 147 14.45 7.13 33.63
CA ALA A 147 14.14 8.15 32.65
C ALA A 147 14.15 7.56 31.24
N SER A 148 13.27 8.05 30.39
CA SER A 148 13.26 7.70 28.98
C SER A 148 12.96 8.90 28.11
N ILE A 149 13.49 8.88 26.91
CA ILE A 149 13.19 9.82 25.84
C ILE A 149 13.03 9.04 24.54
N ARG A 150 12.06 9.42 23.71
CA ARG A 150 11.84 8.87 22.39
C ARG A 150 11.39 9.99 21.45
N ASN A 151 11.94 10.01 20.26
CA ASN A 151 11.48 10.84 19.15
C ASN A 151 11.16 9.96 17.95
N ASP A 152 9.97 10.16 17.39
CA ASP A 152 9.48 9.42 16.23
C ASP A 152 9.23 10.38 15.07
N GLU A 153 9.88 10.15 13.94
CA GLU A 153 9.73 10.91 12.71
C GLU A 153 9.06 10.05 11.64
N SER A 154 8.21 10.67 10.81
CA SER A 154 7.57 9.98 9.70
C SER A 154 7.38 10.92 8.51
N ASN A 155 7.46 10.37 7.30
CA ASN A 155 7.12 11.09 6.07
C ASN A 155 5.62 11.45 5.97
N ARG A 156 4.78 10.91 6.86
CA ARG A 156 3.34 11.21 6.94
C ARG A 156 3.04 12.55 7.64
N PHE A 157 3.97 13.09 8.42
CA PHE A 157 3.78 14.35 9.16
C PHE A 157 3.87 15.62 8.30
N GLY A 158 3.82 15.48 6.97
CA GLY A 158 3.84 16.60 6.04
C GLY A 158 5.19 17.29 5.88
N GLN A 159 5.20 18.44 5.23
CA GLN A 159 6.41 19.22 4.96
C GLN A 159 6.84 20.14 6.11
N ASP A 160 6.07 20.20 7.19
CA ASP A 160 6.36 21.08 8.31
C ASP A 160 7.48 20.48 9.18
N VAL A 161 8.69 21.00 9.00
CA VAL A 161 9.90 20.53 9.71
C VAL A 161 9.77 20.66 11.22
N ASN A 162 8.99 21.62 11.69
CA ASN A 162 8.81 21.89 13.13
C ASN A 162 7.96 20.81 13.83
N LYS A 163 7.19 20.01 13.08
CA LYS A 163 6.38 18.92 13.61
C LYS A 163 7.07 17.56 13.56
N ARG A 164 8.28 17.50 13.01
CA ARG A 164 9.05 16.25 12.90
C ARG A 164 9.78 15.90 14.18
N PHE A 165 10.09 16.90 15.01
CA PHE A 165 10.80 16.70 16.27
C PHE A 165 9.87 17.00 17.45
N ASP A 166 9.22 15.98 17.97
CA ASP A 166 8.32 16.05 19.13
C ASP A 166 8.67 14.91 20.12
N PRO A 167 9.72 15.11 20.92
CA PRO A 167 10.20 14.06 21.80
C PRO A 167 9.26 13.83 22.98
N MET A 168 8.92 12.56 23.18
CA MET A 168 8.24 12.09 24.39
C MET A 168 9.27 11.72 25.44
N TYR A 169 9.03 12.11 26.69
CA TYR A 169 9.88 11.78 27.81
C TYR A 169 9.08 11.29 29.00
N SER A 170 9.71 10.46 29.81
CA SER A 170 9.13 9.99 31.06
C SER A 170 10.17 9.92 32.17
N PHE A 171 9.73 10.14 33.41
CA PHE A 171 10.51 9.99 34.60
C PHE A 171 9.72 9.21 35.65
N ALA A 172 10.40 8.33 36.38
CA ALA A 172 9.84 7.60 37.50
C ALA A 172 10.86 7.45 38.60
N LEU A 173 10.42 7.66 39.83
CA LEU A 173 11.21 7.46 41.05
C LEU A 173 10.50 6.46 41.95
N SER A 174 11.24 5.52 42.49
CA SER A 174 10.76 4.53 43.44
C SER A 174 11.76 4.34 44.60
N TRP A 175 11.22 3.99 45.78
CA TRP A 175 12.00 3.63 46.95
C TRP A 175 11.40 2.45 47.69
#